data_39c9f2db827dd5d791f9b1122ad4ea78
#
_entry.id   39c9f2db827dd5d791f9b1122ad4ea78
#
_cell.length_a   1.000
_cell.length_b   1.000
_cell.length_c   1.000
_cell.angle_alpha   90.00
_cell.angle_beta   90.00
_cell.angle_gamma   90.00
#
_symmetry.space_group_name_H-M   'P 1'
#
loop_
_entity.id
_entity.type
_entity.pdbx_description
1 polymer ?
#
loop_
_entity_poly.entity_id
_entity_poly.type
_entity_poly.pdbx_seq_one_letter_code
_entity_poly.pdbx_strand_id
1 'polypeptide(L)'
;MRVISLQSGSSGNCIYVESGETRLLFDAGISGICAQNRLSMHGIDIRSVNAVFITHDHRDHTASMSAFHRKFKLPVWMTLKTCEAVQAKGIRVPGGVEHFCANTRFRFRDICIEAISTPHDAADGVCFVVDDGRTRFGICTDLGHVFPELPAVIESLDGVLLESNYDPEMLANGFYTQWAKDRIRSRAGHLSNFESANLLARHGKRLQKIILGHISHENNSPHCVLDAHHRILGERFRCILAPHFDSSELVEL
;
A
#
# COMPACT_ATOMS: atom_id res chain seq x y z
N MET A 1 15.33 -2.43 -8.19
CA MET A 1 14.55 -2.25 -6.94
C MET A 1 13.92 -3.58 -6.56
N ARG A 2 13.83 -3.93 -5.26
CA ARG A 2 13.24 -5.20 -4.77
C ARG A 2 12.03 -4.89 -3.89
N VAL A 3 10.92 -5.58 -4.11
CA VAL A 3 9.66 -5.31 -3.41
C VAL A 3 9.03 -6.62 -2.93
N ILE A 4 8.49 -6.61 -1.72
CA ILE A 4 7.71 -7.72 -1.15
C ILE A 4 6.48 -7.12 -0.46
N SER A 5 5.28 -7.56 -0.83
CA SER A 5 4.13 -7.36 0.04
C SER A 5 4.21 -8.36 1.18
N LEU A 6 4.56 -7.91 2.37
CA LEU A 6 4.58 -8.79 3.54
C LEU A 6 3.15 -9.17 3.95
N GLN A 7 2.20 -8.29 3.74
CA GLN A 7 0.75 -8.50 3.85
C GLN A 7 0.03 -7.31 3.22
N SER A 8 -1.14 -7.53 2.62
CA SER A 8 -1.97 -6.44 2.12
C SER A 8 -3.46 -6.76 2.26
N GLY A 9 -4.21 -5.84 2.86
CA GLY A 9 -5.66 -5.90 3.07
C GLY A 9 -6.09 -5.41 4.45
N SER A 10 -7.40 -5.40 4.73
CA SER A 10 -8.01 -4.85 5.95
C SER A 10 -7.59 -5.52 7.27
N SER A 11 -6.90 -6.66 7.22
CA SER A 11 -6.31 -7.33 8.40
C SER A 11 -4.89 -6.85 8.73
N GLY A 12 -4.29 -6.00 7.89
CA GLY A 12 -2.99 -5.39 8.10
C GLY A 12 -2.18 -5.26 6.83
N ASN A 13 -1.51 -4.13 6.69
CA ASN A 13 -0.67 -3.80 5.55
C ASN A 13 0.78 -3.60 6.00
N CYS A 14 1.72 -4.14 5.23
CA CYS A 14 3.14 -3.92 5.42
C CYS A 14 3.88 -4.29 4.13
N ILE A 15 4.50 -3.33 3.49
CA ILE A 15 5.18 -3.51 2.21
C ILE A 15 6.66 -3.21 2.41
N TYR A 16 7.52 -4.11 1.96
CA TYR A 16 8.97 -3.93 1.96
C TYR A 16 9.44 -3.45 0.60
N VAL A 17 10.29 -2.43 0.60
CA VAL A 17 10.99 -1.92 -0.60
C VAL A 17 12.46 -1.75 -0.30
N GLU A 18 13.30 -2.28 -1.19
CA GLU A 18 14.77 -2.16 -1.11
C GLU A 18 15.32 -1.62 -2.44
N SER A 19 16.17 -0.62 -2.34
CA SER A 19 16.97 -0.14 -3.47
C SER A 19 18.32 0.35 -2.97
N GLY A 20 19.40 -0.11 -3.61
CA GLY A 20 20.76 0.18 -3.17
C GLY A 20 21.00 -0.26 -1.73
N GLU A 21 21.36 0.66 -0.86
CA GLU A 21 21.55 0.42 0.58
C GLU A 21 20.33 0.80 1.43
N THR A 22 19.27 1.31 0.81
CA THR A 22 18.06 1.74 1.52
C THR A 22 17.01 0.64 1.51
N ARG A 23 16.51 0.31 2.71
CA ARG A 23 15.46 -0.67 2.99
C ARG A 23 14.35 -0.03 3.80
N LEU A 24 13.14 -0.06 3.28
CA LEU A 24 12.00 0.61 3.88
C LEU A 24 10.85 -0.37 4.10
N LEU A 25 10.04 -0.06 5.11
CA LEU A 25 8.70 -0.59 5.24
C LEU A 25 7.70 0.53 5.02
N PHE A 26 6.62 0.20 4.33
CA PHE A 26 5.44 1.04 4.19
C PHE A 26 4.30 0.36 4.94
N ASP A 27 3.77 1.08 5.92
CA ASP A 27 2.80 0.65 6.91
C ASP A 27 3.30 -0.39 7.92
N ALA A 28 2.62 -0.42 9.05
CA ALA A 28 2.90 -1.27 10.21
C ALA A 28 1.61 -1.87 10.76
N GLY A 29 0.74 -2.36 9.88
CA GLY A 29 -0.55 -2.96 10.23
C GLY A 29 -0.43 -4.36 10.80
N ILE A 30 0.63 -5.10 10.48
CA ILE A 30 0.90 -6.45 10.99
C ILE A 30 1.83 -6.43 12.20
N SER A 31 1.83 -7.50 13.00
CA SER A 31 2.73 -7.57 14.15
C SER A 31 4.20 -7.58 13.73
N GLY A 32 5.07 -6.99 14.57
CA GLY A 32 6.51 -6.97 14.30
C GLY A 32 7.13 -8.37 14.20
N ILE A 33 6.57 -9.38 14.90
CA ILE A 33 7.00 -10.78 14.79
C ILE A 33 6.62 -11.33 13.42
N CYS A 34 5.40 -11.05 12.95
CA CYS A 34 4.93 -11.48 11.64
C CYS A 34 5.81 -10.87 10.53
N ALA A 35 6.07 -9.55 10.59
CA ALA A 35 6.96 -8.89 9.62
C ALA A 35 8.37 -9.48 9.64
N GLN A 36 8.93 -9.71 10.83
CA GLN A 36 10.24 -10.34 11.00
C GLN A 36 10.32 -11.73 10.36
N ASN A 37 9.32 -12.58 10.62
CA ASN A 37 9.29 -13.93 10.08
C ASN A 37 9.18 -13.92 8.55
N ARG A 38 8.30 -13.08 8.00
CA ARG A 38 8.09 -12.98 6.54
C ARG A 38 9.32 -12.42 5.83
N LEU A 39 9.99 -11.41 6.38
CA LEU A 39 11.27 -10.92 5.84
C LEU A 39 12.34 -12.02 5.88
N SER A 40 12.40 -12.79 6.99
CA SER A 40 13.38 -13.87 7.15
C SER A 40 13.19 -14.99 6.11
N MET A 41 11.96 -15.26 5.64
CA MET A 41 11.71 -16.22 4.55
C MET A 41 12.36 -15.80 3.23
N HIS A 42 12.62 -14.50 3.07
CA HIS A 42 13.35 -13.93 1.92
C HIS A 42 14.83 -13.63 2.23
N GLY A 43 15.35 -14.11 3.38
CA GLY A 43 16.74 -13.88 3.79
C GLY A 43 17.03 -12.46 4.27
N ILE A 44 16.01 -11.67 4.63
CA ILE A 44 16.13 -10.28 5.05
C ILE A 44 15.99 -10.18 6.57
N ASP A 45 16.99 -9.56 7.23
CA ASP A 45 16.87 -9.21 8.65
C ASP A 45 16.10 -7.90 8.80
N ILE A 46 15.00 -7.90 9.56
CA ILE A 46 14.20 -6.70 9.84
C ILE A 46 15.03 -5.58 10.48
N ARG A 47 16.14 -5.90 11.17
CA ARG A 47 17.05 -4.89 11.75
C ARG A 47 17.86 -4.15 10.69
N SER A 48 17.90 -4.64 9.46
CA SER A 48 18.52 -3.92 8.33
C SER A 48 17.61 -2.86 7.72
N VAL A 49 16.33 -2.83 8.09
CA VAL A 49 15.37 -1.81 7.65
C VAL A 49 15.75 -0.45 8.24
N ASN A 50 15.65 0.60 7.44
CA ASN A 50 16.09 1.94 7.82
C ASN A 50 14.96 2.82 8.38
N ALA A 51 13.72 2.61 7.96
CA ALA A 51 12.55 3.35 8.42
C ALA A 51 11.24 2.64 8.08
N VAL A 52 10.17 3.07 8.76
CA VAL A 52 8.77 2.72 8.45
C VAL A 52 8.04 4.00 8.08
N PHE A 53 7.42 4.04 6.90
CA PHE A 53 6.58 5.13 6.44
C PHE A 53 5.12 4.73 6.55
N ILE A 54 4.29 5.56 7.16
CA ILE A 54 2.86 5.32 7.36
C ILE A 54 2.06 6.10 6.33
N THR A 55 1.16 5.42 5.62
CA THR A 55 0.29 6.01 4.60
C THR A 55 -0.82 6.86 5.21
N HIS A 56 -1.50 6.34 6.24
CA HIS A 56 -2.62 7.01 6.88
C HIS A 56 -2.95 6.41 8.26
N ASP A 57 -3.98 6.93 8.91
CA ASP A 57 -4.28 6.70 10.33
C ASP A 57 -5.20 5.51 10.63
N HIS A 58 -5.55 4.68 9.64
CA HIS A 58 -6.34 3.47 9.88
C HIS A 58 -5.53 2.40 10.62
N ARG A 59 -6.24 1.57 11.40
CA ARG A 59 -5.61 0.60 12.30
C ARG A 59 -4.82 -0.48 11.56
N ASP A 60 -5.29 -0.91 10.42
CA ASP A 60 -4.62 -1.90 9.55
C ASP A 60 -3.35 -1.38 8.87
N HIS A 61 -3.02 -0.09 9.07
CA HIS A 61 -1.75 0.54 8.65
C HIS A 61 -0.85 0.93 9.83
N THR A 62 -1.42 1.12 11.03
CA THR A 62 -0.72 1.74 12.16
C THR A 62 -0.60 0.88 13.41
N ALA A 63 -1.36 -0.22 13.52
CA ALA A 63 -1.55 -0.97 14.77
C ALA A 63 -0.25 -1.39 15.48
N SER A 64 0.82 -1.63 14.74
CA SER A 64 2.07 -2.17 15.28
C SER A 64 3.27 -1.23 15.21
N MET A 65 3.11 0.01 14.75
CA MET A 65 4.23 0.96 14.58
C MET A 65 5.06 1.17 15.85
N SER A 66 4.42 1.25 17.02
CA SER A 66 5.11 1.32 18.32
C SER A 66 5.92 0.08 18.63
N ALA A 67 5.47 -1.11 18.21
CA ALA A 67 6.21 -2.35 18.39
C ALA A 67 7.44 -2.39 17.45
N PHE A 68 7.31 -1.95 16.21
CA PHE A 68 8.42 -1.82 15.27
C PHE A 68 9.50 -0.89 15.82
N HIS A 69 9.13 0.31 16.28
CA HIS A 69 10.06 1.23 16.90
C HIS A 69 10.73 0.66 18.16
N ARG A 70 9.94 0.14 19.10
CA ARG A 70 10.47 -0.36 20.39
C ARG A 70 11.37 -1.58 20.22
N LYS A 71 10.94 -2.57 19.43
CA LYS A 71 11.62 -3.86 19.29
C LYS A 71 12.81 -3.80 18.33
N PHE A 72 12.66 -3.12 17.21
CA PHE A 72 13.66 -3.11 16.13
C PHE A 72 14.36 -1.76 15.96
N LYS A 73 13.97 -0.75 16.76
CA LYS A 73 14.53 0.62 16.72
C LYS A 73 14.30 1.32 15.39
N LEU A 74 13.25 0.94 14.66
CA LEU A 74 12.92 1.55 13.38
C LEU A 74 12.35 2.96 13.59
N PRO A 75 12.90 4.00 12.95
CA PRO A 75 12.28 5.31 12.88
C PRO A 75 10.92 5.21 12.16
N VAL A 76 9.92 5.94 12.67
CA VAL A 76 8.58 5.98 12.07
C VAL A 76 8.34 7.36 11.49
N TRP A 77 7.89 7.39 10.26
CA TRP A 77 7.61 8.59 9.47
C TRP A 77 6.12 8.65 9.10
N MET A 78 5.46 9.76 9.33
CA MET A 78 4.07 10.00 8.93
C MET A 78 3.79 11.50 8.82
N THR A 79 2.65 11.89 8.23
CA THR A 79 2.25 13.29 8.27
C THR A 79 1.85 13.68 9.71
N LEU A 80 1.95 14.98 10.04
CA LEU A 80 1.57 15.45 11.36
C LEU A 80 0.09 15.17 11.67
N LYS A 81 -0.80 15.38 10.69
CA LYS A 81 -2.24 15.09 10.86
C LYS A 81 -2.53 13.62 11.07
N THR A 82 -1.82 12.72 10.35
CA THR A 82 -1.90 11.28 10.58
C THR A 82 -1.47 10.94 12.01
N CYS A 83 -0.38 11.55 12.50
CA CYS A 83 0.09 11.36 13.87
C CYS A 83 -0.96 11.78 14.92
N GLU A 84 -1.53 12.97 14.76
CA GLU A 84 -2.59 13.48 15.63
C GLU A 84 -3.83 12.59 15.63
N ALA A 85 -4.28 12.16 14.45
CA ALA A 85 -5.43 11.27 14.30
C ALA A 85 -5.21 9.89 14.94
N VAL A 86 -4.03 9.32 14.78
CA VAL A 86 -3.63 8.05 15.41
C VAL A 86 -3.67 8.18 16.94
N GLN A 87 -3.14 9.29 17.49
CA GLN A 87 -3.19 9.57 18.93
C GLN A 87 -4.62 9.72 19.43
N ALA A 88 -5.46 10.45 18.68
CA ALA A 88 -6.87 10.64 19.02
C ALA A 88 -7.66 9.31 19.04
N LYS A 89 -7.27 8.33 18.21
CA LYS A 89 -7.83 6.96 18.20
C LYS A 89 -7.27 6.07 19.34
N GLY A 90 -6.42 6.60 20.21
CA GLY A 90 -5.81 5.84 21.32
C GLY A 90 -4.74 4.84 20.88
N ILE A 91 -4.27 4.91 19.65
CA ILE A 91 -3.15 4.08 19.17
C ILE A 91 -1.85 4.72 19.67
N ARG A 92 -1.00 3.90 20.30
CA ARG A 92 0.25 4.41 20.86
C ARG A 92 1.22 4.82 19.76
N VAL A 93 1.57 6.10 19.72
CA VAL A 93 2.61 6.64 18.85
C VAL A 93 3.98 6.50 19.54
N PRO A 94 5.05 6.05 18.86
CA PRO A 94 6.39 6.04 19.43
C PRO A 94 6.91 7.46 19.64
N GLY A 95 7.83 7.65 20.59
CA GLY A 95 8.57 8.92 20.71
C GLY A 95 9.54 9.10 19.54
N GLY A 96 9.71 10.35 19.08
CA GLY A 96 10.64 10.64 17.99
C GLY A 96 10.12 10.23 16.61
N VAL A 97 8.81 10.35 16.38
CA VAL A 97 8.23 10.24 15.04
C VAL A 97 8.71 11.42 14.21
N GLU A 98 9.17 11.14 13.01
CA GLU A 98 9.55 12.13 12.01
C GLU A 98 8.37 12.45 11.11
N HIS A 99 8.31 13.68 10.60
CA HIS A 99 7.19 14.13 9.80
C HIS A 99 7.61 14.54 8.39
N PHE A 100 6.76 14.17 7.43
CA PHE A 100 6.78 14.69 6.06
C PHE A 100 5.43 15.38 5.76
N CYS A 101 5.39 16.15 4.68
CA CYS A 101 4.15 16.76 4.19
C CYS A 101 3.58 15.96 3.01
N ALA A 102 2.26 15.84 2.97
CA ALA A 102 1.58 15.33 1.79
C ALA A 102 1.83 16.26 0.57
N ASN A 103 1.78 15.69 -0.62
CA ASN A 103 2.08 16.37 -1.90
C ASN A 103 3.51 16.95 -1.97
N THR A 104 4.46 16.29 -1.30
CA THR A 104 5.87 16.66 -1.38
C THR A 104 6.73 15.49 -1.84
N ARG A 105 7.88 15.86 -2.43
CA ARG A 105 8.97 14.95 -2.76
C ARG A 105 10.16 15.29 -1.88
N PHE A 106 10.73 14.29 -1.22
CA PHE A 106 11.87 14.46 -0.33
C PHE A 106 12.87 13.32 -0.50
N ARG A 107 14.13 13.61 -0.15
CA ARG A 107 15.20 12.61 -0.20
C ARG A 107 15.29 11.86 1.12
N PHE A 108 15.35 10.54 1.03
CA PHE A 108 15.64 9.65 2.14
C PHE A 108 16.85 8.79 1.77
N ARG A 109 18.02 9.06 2.37
CA ARG A 109 19.29 8.42 2.03
C ARG A 109 19.61 8.56 0.53
N ASP A 110 19.71 7.46 -0.19
CA ASP A 110 20.06 7.38 -1.63
C ASP A 110 18.83 7.36 -2.56
N ILE A 111 17.63 7.41 -2.03
CA ILE A 111 16.37 7.42 -2.80
C ILE A 111 15.56 8.70 -2.60
N CYS A 112 14.63 8.96 -3.51
CA CYS A 112 13.58 9.96 -3.37
C CYS A 112 12.24 9.28 -3.04
N ILE A 113 11.44 9.89 -2.18
CA ILE A 113 10.09 9.46 -1.83
C ILE A 113 9.14 10.60 -2.19
N GLU A 114 8.08 10.31 -2.94
CA GLU A 114 6.98 11.23 -3.17
C GLU A 114 5.78 10.75 -2.34
N ALA A 115 5.20 11.63 -1.53
CA ALA A 115 3.98 11.40 -0.79
C ALA A 115 2.85 12.17 -1.49
N ILE A 116 1.89 11.46 -2.06
CA ILE A 116 0.80 12.02 -2.87
C ILE A 116 -0.51 11.82 -2.12
N SER A 117 -1.25 12.91 -1.87
CA SER A 117 -2.54 12.83 -1.17
C SER A 117 -3.53 11.91 -1.87
N THR A 118 -4.21 11.09 -1.08
CA THR A 118 -5.33 10.25 -1.54
C THR A 118 -6.66 10.76 -0.97
N PRO A 119 -7.75 10.67 -1.73
CA PRO A 119 -9.08 11.11 -1.27
C PRO A 119 -9.78 10.08 -0.36
N HIS A 120 -9.02 9.23 0.32
CA HIS A 120 -9.55 8.24 1.24
C HIS A 120 -10.08 8.88 2.54
N ASP A 121 -10.97 8.19 3.27
CA ASP A 121 -11.59 8.65 4.51
C ASP A 121 -10.63 8.60 5.72
N ALA A 122 -9.48 9.22 5.55
CA ALA A 122 -8.39 9.34 6.51
C ALA A 122 -8.06 10.82 6.78
N ALA A 123 -7.37 11.11 7.88
CA ALA A 123 -7.05 12.49 8.28
C ALA A 123 -6.12 13.21 7.29
N ASP A 124 -5.17 12.49 6.68
CA ASP A 124 -4.20 13.00 5.71
C ASP A 124 -3.55 11.83 4.96
N GLY A 125 -4.40 11.04 4.26
CA GLY A 125 -3.97 9.85 3.53
C GLY A 125 -3.03 10.17 2.39
N VAL A 126 -2.00 9.33 2.21
CA VAL A 126 -1.05 9.42 1.10
C VAL A 126 -0.78 8.06 0.48
N CYS A 127 -0.56 8.03 -0.82
CA CYS A 127 0.17 6.96 -1.49
C CYS A 127 1.63 7.39 -1.71
N PHE A 128 2.52 6.43 -1.93
CA PHE A 128 3.93 6.71 -2.09
C PHE A 128 4.47 6.30 -3.45
N VAL A 129 5.41 7.09 -3.97
CA VAL A 129 6.31 6.68 -5.05
C VAL A 129 7.73 6.67 -4.53
N VAL A 130 8.40 5.53 -4.69
CA VAL A 130 9.82 5.35 -4.37
C VAL A 130 10.60 5.42 -5.68
N ASP A 131 11.59 6.30 -5.73
CA ASP A 131 12.39 6.60 -6.93
C ASP A 131 13.89 6.55 -6.59
N ASP A 132 14.62 5.62 -7.20
CA ASP A 132 16.07 5.49 -7.03
C ASP A 132 16.89 6.13 -8.17
N GLY A 133 16.21 6.89 -9.04
CA GLY A 133 16.80 7.54 -10.21
C GLY A 133 16.86 6.64 -11.45
N ARG A 134 16.54 5.34 -11.33
CA ARG A 134 16.45 4.38 -12.43
C ARG A 134 15.09 3.75 -12.52
N THR A 135 14.50 3.44 -11.39
CA THR A 135 13.24 2.72 -11.23
C THR A 135 12.31 3.49 -10.31
N ARG A 136 11.04 3.58 -10.69
CA ARG A 136 9.97 4.21 -9.91
C ARG A 136 8.92 3.17 -9.56
N PHE A 137 8.71 2.96 -8.26
CA PHE A 137 7.69 2.02 -7.75
C PHE A 137 6.63 2.75 -6.93
N GLY A 138 5.36 2.52 -7.28
CA GLY A 138 4.20 3.06 -6.58
C GLY A 138 3.63 2.12 -5.52
N ILE A 139 3.29 2.64 -4.34
CA ILE A 139 2.50 1.96 -3.31
C ILE A 139 1.19 2.74 -3.22
N CYS A 140 0.18 2.24 -3.91
CA CYS A 140 -1.08 2.92 -4.20
C CYS A 140 -2.25 2.10 -3.64
N THR A 141 -2.45 2.15 -2.33
CA THR A 141 -3.57 1.57 -1.60
C THR A 141 -4.44 2.67 -1.00
N ASP A 142 -5.69 2.34 -0.68
CA ASP A 142 -6.61 3.27 -0.03
C ASP A 142 -6.79 4.57 -0.82
N LEU A 143 -7.19 4.39 -2.07
CA LEU A 143 -7.21 5.47 -3.07
C LEU A 143 -8.54 6.24 -3.12
N GLY A 144 -9.60 5.70 -2.52
CA GLY A 144 -10.95 6.27 -2.61
C GLY A 144 -11.55 6.13 -4.01
N HIS A 145 -10.97 6.80 -4.98
CA HIS A 145 -11.35 6.74 -6.39
C HIS A 145 -10.15 7.11 -7.28
N VAL A 146 -10.30 6.99 -8.59
CA VAL A 146 -9.31 7.51 -9.55
C VAL A 146 -9.35 9.04 -9.54
N PHE A 147 -8.50 9.66 -8.71
CA PHE A 147 -8.39 11.12 -8.57
C PHE A 147 -7.50 11.72 -9.68
N PRO A 148 -7.57 13.04 -9.94
CA PRO A 148 -6.97 13.67 -11.13
C PRO A 148 -5.48 13.41 -11.34
N GLU A 149 -4.69 13.30 -10.26
CA GLU A 149 -3.25 13.13 -10.31
C GLU A 149 -2.84 11.66 -10.53
N LEU A 150 -3.68 10.70 -10.14
CA LEU A 150 -3.36 9.27 -10.14
C LEU A 150 -2.98 8.73 -11.53
N PRO A 151 -3.65 9.10 -12.64
CA PRO A 151 -3.25 8.70 -13.98
C PRO A 151 -1.80 9.05 -14.32
N ALA A 152 -1.38 10.28 -14.06
CA ALA A 152 -0.02 10.74 -14.31
C ALA A 152 1.01 10.04 -13.42
N VAL A 153 0.63 9.72 -12.18
CA VAL A 153 1.46 8.90 -11.26
C VAL A 153 1.69 7.53 -11.90
N ILE A 154 0.62 6.81 -12.27
CA ILE A 154 0.72 5.46 -12.89
C ILE A 154 1.56 5.48 -14.17
N GLU A 155 1.42 6.48 -15.01
CA GLU A 155 2.20 6.65 -16.25
C GLU A 155 3.71 6.80 -16.00
N SER A 156 4.09 7.32 -14.82
CA SER A 156 5.48 7.54 -14.43
C SER A 156 6.18 6.32 -13.86
N LEU A 157 5.45 5.24 -13.52
CA LEU A 157 5.96 4.10 -12.78
C LEU A 157 6.52 2.98 -13.66
N ASP A 158 7.51 2.27 -13.16
CA ASP A 158 8.03 1.00 -13.71
C ASP A 158 7.36 -0.21 -13.04
N GLY A 159 6.91 -0.07 -11.79
CA GLY A 159 6.13 -1.06 -11.08
C GLY A 159 5.17 -0.43 -10.07
N VAL A 160 4.12 -1.17 -9.71
CA VAL A 160 3.11 -0.68 -8.79
C VAL A 160 2.54 -1.80 -7.92
N LEU A 161 2.33 -1.50 -6.65
CA LEU A 161 1.33 -2.17 -5.82
C LEU A 161 0.09 -1.30 -5.85
N LEU A 162 -0.95 -1.79 -6.53
CA LEU A 162 -2.19 -1.05 -6.77
C LEU A 162 -3.37 -1.71 -6.07
N GLU A 163 -4.21 -0.90 -5.45
CA GLU A 163 -5.47 -1.35 -4.86
C GLU A 163 -6.39 -2.02 -5.88
N SER A 164 -6.97 -3.16 -5.49
CA SER A 164 -8.05 -3.86 -6.17
C SER A 164 -8.97 -4.44 -5.10
N ASN A 165 -9.72 -3.54 -4.42
CA ASN A 165 -10.31 -3.86 -3.14
C ASN A 165 -11.51 -4.80 -3.26
N TYR A 166 -12.49 -4.49 -4.09
CA TYR A 166 -13.74 -5.23 -4.11
C TYR A 166 -14.21 -5.61 -5.52
N ASP A 167 -14.89 -6.74 -5.58
CA ASP A 167 -15.74 -7.11 -6.72
C ASP A 167 -17.13 -6.49 -6.53
N PRO A 168 -17.68 -5.77 -7.52
CA PRO A 168 -18.96 -5.08 -7.39
C PRO A 168 -20.16 -6.02 -7.10
N GLU A 169 -20.16 -7.24 -7.64
CA GLU A 169 -21.23 -8.21 -7.43
C GLU A 169 -21.13 -8.84 -6.03
N MET A 170 -19.92 -9.24 -5.62
CA MET A 170 -19.70 -9.74 -4.27
C MET A 170 -20.06 -8.71 -3.21
N LEU A 171 -19.67 -7.44 -3.40
CA LEU A 171 -20.04 -6.36 -2.49
C LEU A 171 -21.54 -6.13 -2.46
N ALA A 172 -22.22 -6.13 -3.62
CA ALA A 172 -23.67 -5.94 -3.69
C ALA A 172 -24.43 -7.03 -2.93
N ASN A 173 -24.01 -8.29 -3.07
CA ASN A 173 -24.69 -9.47 -2.52
C ASN A 173 -24.13 -9.92 -1.15
N GLY A 174 -23.01 -9.32 -0.69
CA GLY A 174 -22.34 -9.67 0.56
C GLY A 174 -23.11 -9.26 1.82
N PHE A 175 -22.63 -9.73 2.96
CA PHE A 175 -23.28 -9.57 4.27
C PHE A 175 -23.13 -8.17 4.90
N TYR A 176 -22.37 -7.28 4.29
CA TYR A 176 -22.16 -5.94 4.82
C TYR A 176 -23.47 -5.14 4.84
N THR A 177 -23.61 -4.28 5.85
CA THR A 177 -24.73 -3.32 5.91
C THR A 177 -24.69 -2.39 4.70
N GLN A 178 -25.85 -1.84 4.32
CA GLN A 178 -25.94 -0.89 3.20
C GLN A 178 -25.01 0.30 3.43
N TRP A 179 -24.93 0.82 4.64
CA TRP A 179 -24.01 1.89 5.01
C TRP A 179 -22.52 1.53 4.71
N ALA A 180 -22.09 0.32 5.08
CA ALA A 180 -20.73 -0.13 4.80
C ALA A 180 -20.46 -0.30 3.29
N LYS A 181 -21.45 -0.84 2.54
CA LYS A 181 -21.38 -0.96 1.08
C LYS A 181 -21.26 0.41 0.41
N ASP A 182 -22.05 1.37 0.86
CA ASP A 182 -22.03 2.74 0.31
C ASP A 182 -20.73 3.45 0.65
N ARG A 183 -20.18 3.27 1.87
CA ARG A 183 -18.87 3.79 2.25
C ARG A 183 -17.77 3.23 1.34
N ILE A 184 -17.74 1.91 1.11
CA ILE A 184 -16.73 1.24 0.26
C ILE A 184 -16.77 1.77 -1.17
N ARG A 185 -17.96 1.99 -1.73
CA ARG A 185 -18.15 2.51 -3.10
C ARG A 185 -18.01 4.03 -3.22
N SER A 186 -17.94 4.74 -2.09
CA SER A 186 -17.87 6.20 -2.11
C SER A 186 -16.55 6.70 -2.70
N ARG A 187 -16.52 7.99 -3.04
CA ARG A 187 -15.28 8.63 -3.51
C ARG A 187 -14.15 8.65 -2.47
N ALA A 188 -14.47 8.37 -1.22
CA ALA A 188 -13.51 8.24 -0.12
C ALA A 188 -13.32 6.79 0.34
N GLY A 189 -13.90 5.82 -0.37
CA GLY A 189 -13.80 4.39 -0.06
C GLY A 189 -12.60 3.73 -0.75
N HIS A 190 -12.87 2.81 -1.68
CA HIS A 190 -11.83 2.00 -2.33
C HIS A 190 -12.09 1.80 -3.82
N LEU A 191 -11.06 1.42 -4.58
CA LEU A 191 -11.20 1.03 -5.98
C LEU A 191 -11.78 -0.39 -6.10
N SER A 192 -12.74 -0.55 -7.01
CA SER A 192 -13.17 -1.87 -7.47
C SER A 192 -12.11 -2.52 -8.38
N ASN A 193 -12.23 -3.83 -8.60
CA ASN A 193 -11.41 -4.57 -9.57
C ASN A 193 -11.46 -3.92 -10.97
N PHE A 194 -12.63 -3.46 -11.40
CA PHE A 194 -12.80 -2.85 -12.72
C PHE A 194 -12.17 -1.45 -12.83
N GLU A 195 -12.25 -0.63 -11.79
CA GLU A 195 -11.61 0.69 -11.77
C GLU A 195 -10.10 0.56 -11.80
N SER A 196 -9.56 -0.36 -10.98
CA SER A 196 -8.13 -0.71 -10.96
C SER A 196 -7.65 -1.18 -12.33
N ALA A 197 -8.33 -2.17 -12.93
CA ALA A 197 -7.97 -2.71 -14.24
C ALA A 197 -8.07 -1.66 -15.36
N ASN A 198 -9.11 -0.81 -15.36
CA ASN A 198 -9.26 0.27 -16.35
C ASN A 198 -8.18 1.34 -16.21
N LEU A 199 -7.78 1.69 -14.99
CA LEU A 199 -6.66 2.60 -14.73
C LEU A 199 -5.36 2.05 -15.35
N LEU A 200 -5.06 0.78 -15.10
CA LEU A 200 -3.88 0.10 -15.66
C LEU A 200 -3.95 0.01 -17.19
N ALA A 201 -5.11 -0.31 -17.77
CA ALA A 201 -5.28 -0.42 -19.22
C ALA A 201 -4.96 0.89 -19.94
N ARG A 202 -5.39 2.01 -19.37
CA ARG A 202 -5.24 3.34 -19.96
C ARG A 202 -3.87 3.96 -19.71
N HIS A 203 -3.34 3.79 -18.50
CA HIS A 203 -2.20 4.55 -18.01
C HIS A 203 -0.97 3.68 -17.67
N GLY A 204 -1.10 2.35 -17.55
CA GLY A 204 -0.02 1.44 -17.15
C GLY A 204 0.94 1.04 -18.27
N LYS A 205 1.13 1.87 -19.31
CA LYS A 205 1.93 1.48 -20.50
C LYS A 205 3.39 1.17 -20.19
N ARG A 206 3.96 1.84 -19.21
CA ARG A 206 5.36 1.73 -18.80
C ARG A 206 5.59 0.61 -17.78
N LEU A 207 4.55 0.17 -17.10
CA LEU A 207 4.65 -0.82 -16.02
C LEU A 207 5.23 -2.16 -16.50
N GLN A 208 6.21 -2.66 -15.78
CA GLN A 208 6.85 -3.96 -15.96
C GLN A 208 6.32 -4.97 -14.93
N LYS A 209 5.95 -4.50 -13.73
CA LYS A 209 5.45 -5.32 -12.62
C LYS A 209 4.20 -4.69 -12.01
N ILE A 210 3.19 -5.52 -11.82
CA ILE A 210 1.93 -5.12 -11.18
C ILE A 210 1.65 -6.09 -10.05
N ILE A 211 1.54 -5.55 -8.84
CA ILE A 211 1.07 -6.25 -7.65
C ILE A 211 -0.30 -5.68 -7.34
N LEU A 212 -1.32 -6.53 -7.32
CA LEU A 212 -2.67 -6.15 -6.91
C LEU A 212 -2.81 -6.41 -5.42
N GLY A 213 -3.10 -5.37 -4.67
CA GLY A 213 -3.15 -5.40 -3.22
C GLY A 213 -4.42 -4.82 -2.64
N HIS A 214 -4.46 -4.75 -1.32
CA HIS A 214 -5.60 -4.26 -0.53
C HIS A 214 -6.93 -4.93 -0.92
N ILE A 215 -6.86 -6.23 -1.21
CA ILE A 215 -8.00 -7.05 -1.64
C ILE A 215 -8.90 -7.31 -0.43
N SER A 216 -10.20 -7.07 -0.53
CA SER A 216 -11.15 -7.39 0.53
C SER A 216 -11.29 -8.90 0.71
N HIS A 217 -11.21 -9.37 1.94
CA HIS A 217 -11.42 -10.79 2.24
C HIS A 217 -12.88 -11.22 2.07
N GLU A 218 -13.83 -10.31 2.34
CA GLU A 218 -15.28 -10.60 2.34
C GLU A 218 -15.93 -10.29 0.99
N ASN A 219 -15.47 -9.25 0.30
CA ASN A 219 -16.14 -8.72 -0.89
C ASN A 219 -15.28 -8.88 -2.16
N ASN A 220 -14.31 -9.80 -2.13
CA ASN A 220 -13.46 -10.12 -3.27
C ASN A 220 -12.90 -11.54 -3.16
N SER A 221 -12.29 -12.00 -4.22
CA SER A 221 -11.52 -13.25 -4.23
C SER A 221 -10.34 -13.14 -5.20
N PRO A 222 -9.28 -13.95 -5.02
CA PRO A 222 -8.19 -14.03 -5.99
C PRO A 222 -8.67 -14.25 -7.43
N HIS A 223 -9.69 -15.08 -7.60
CA HIS A 223 -10.29 -15.38 -8.92
C HIS A 223 -10.96 -14.13 -9.52
N CYS A 224 -11.81 -13.42 -8.76
CA CYS A 224 -12.52 -12.22 -9.24
C CYS A 224 -11.53 -11.10 -9.62
N VAL A 225 -10.47 -10.91 -8.81
CA VAL A 225 -9.41 -9.93 -9.10
C VAL A 225 -8.72 -10.27 -10.42
N LEU A 226 -8.21 -11.50 -10.56
CA LEU A 226 -7.48 -11.91 -11.76
C LEU A 226 -8.36 -11.92 -13.00
N ASP A 227 -9.59 -12.39 -12.91
CA ASP A 227 -10.55 -12.42 -14.01
C ASP A 227 -10.88 -11.01 -14.51
N ALA A 228 -11.19 -10.07 -13.61
CA ALA A 228 -11.47 -8.68 -13.99
C ALA A 228 -10.28 -8.02 -14.70
N HIS A 229 -9.07 -8.23 -14.19
CA HIS A 229 -7.86 -7.70 -14.81
C HIS A 229 -7.55 -8.39 -16.14
N HIS A 230 -7.69 -9.71 -16.23
CA HIS A 230 -7.47 -10.46 -17.47
C HIS A 230 -8.44 -10.04 -18.58
N ARG A 231 -9.72 -9.84 -18.26
CA ARG A 231 -10.73 -9.37 -19.24
C ARG A 231 -10.40 -7.99 -19.82
N ILE A 232 -9.80 -7.10 -19.04
CA ILE A 232 -9.53 -5.72 -19.45
C ILE A 232 -8.13 -5.56 -20.02
N LEU A 233 -7.13 -6.19 -19.43
CA LEU A 233 -5.71 -6.07 -19.82
C LEU A 233 -5.27 -7.11 -20.84
N GLY A 234 -6.04 -8.20 -20.99
CA GLY A 234 -5.61 -9.38 -21.76
C GLY A 234 -4.37 -10.02 -21.15
N GLU A 235 -3.54 -10.60 -22.00
CA GLU A 235 -2.26 -11.23 -21.59
C GLU A 235 -1.10 -10.22 -21.46
N ARG A 236 -1.38 -8.93 -21.63
CA ARG A 236 -0.36 -7.89 -21.62
C ARG A 236 0.41 -7.81 -20.31
N PHE A 237 -0.25 -8.07 -19.19
CA PHE A 237 0.35 -8.00 -17.86
C PHE A 237 0.09 -9.27 -17.07
N ARG A 238 1.15 -9.83 -16.50
CA ARG A 238 1.02 -10.82 -15.43
C ARG A 238 0.90 -10.10 -14.10
N CYS A 239 -0.31 -10.06 -13.56
CA CYS A 239 -0.55 -9.49 -12.23
C CYS A 239 -0.16 -10.49 -11.13
N ILE A 240 0.55 -10.00 -10.12
CA ILE A 240 0.89 -10.72 -8.89
C ILE A 240 -0.14 -10.30 -7.84
N LEU A 241 -0.68 -11.23 -7.06
CA LEU A 241 -1.55 -10.89 -5.95
C LEU A 241 -0.74 -10.71 -4.67
N ALA A 242 -1.03 -9.65 -3.92
CA ALA A 242 -0.54 -9.47 -2.56
C ALA A 242 -1.39 -10.30 -1.60
N PRO A 243 -0.83 -11.30 -0.89
CA PRO A 243 -1.62 -12.19 -0.04
C PRO A 243 -2.15 -11.49 1.21
N HIS A 244 -3.29 -11.98 1.71
CA HIS A 244 -3.96 -11.47 2.91
C HIS A 244 -3.29 -11.88 4.23
N PHE A 245 -2.66 -13.06 4.28
CA PHE A 245 -2.10 -13.65 5.49
C PHE A 245 -0.71 -14.22 5.30
N ASP A 246 -0.06 -13.93 4.18
CA ASP A 246 1.28 -14.38 3.85
C ASP A 246 2.06 -13.27 3.13
N SER A 247 3.33 -13.52 2.80
CA SER A 247 4.11 -12.64 1.94
C SER A 247 3.95 -13.01 0.47
N SER A 248 4.03 -12.00 -0.40
CA SER A 248 4.19 -12.24 -1.84
C SER A 248 5.55 -12.86 -2.16
N GLU A 249 5.71 -13.33 -3.38
CA GLU A 249 7.04 -13.53 -3.95
C GLU A 249 7.83 -12.21 -3.96
N LEU A 250 9.16 -12.33 -3.99
CA LEU A 250 10.04 -11.16 -4.19
C LEU A 250 9.90 -10.69 -5.64
N VAL A 251 9.56 -9.43 -5.81
CA VAL A 251 9.45 -8.76 -7.11
C VAL A 251 10.70 -7.91 -7.35
N GLU A 252 11.36 -8.12 -8.48
CA GLU A 252 12.52 -7.34 -8.93
C GLU A 252 12.16 -6.47 -10.14
N LEU A 253 12.63 -5.21 -10.10
CA LEU A 253 12.47 -4.17 -11.10
C LEU A 253 13.84 -3.64 -11.51
#